data_be5e8ae385b6b325ef517bda19e4a579
#
_entry.id   be5e8ae385b6b325ef517bda19e4a579
#
_cell.length_a   1.000
_cell.length_b   1.000
_cell.length_c   1.000
_cell.angle_alpha   90.00
_cell.angle_beta   90.00
_cell.angle_gamma   90.00
#
_symmetry.space_group_name_H-M   'P 1'
#
loop_
_entity.id
_entity.type
_entity.pdbx_description
1 polymer ?
#
loop_
_entity_poly.entity_id
_entity_poly.type
_entity_poly.pdbx_seq_one_letter_code
_entity_poly.pdbx_strand_id
1 'polypeptide(L)'
;MTGPLLEAVDLTKTYGSVEALRSASFSVHAGEVVALVGDNGAGKSTLVKCMAGAEQPTSGTIRFEGRDVRLDSPTAARRLGIETVYQDLAVAPELDPAANLFLGREIRRPGLLGALGMLDKKAMRSRAAEEFGRLGVALQSIDVPIGSLSGGQRQSVAVARSVVWASRVVFMDEPTAALGVVQRERVLDVIRRVRDDGVAVVLISHNMPEVLSVSDRIEVLRLGRRVARFTARDATLEDLVGAMTGALHQEEA
;
A
#
# COMPACT_ATOMS: atom_id res chain seq x y z
N MET A 1 8.32 10.38 17.96
CA MET A 1 9.34 9.34 17.74
C MET A 1 10.08 9.70 16.48
N THR A 2 11.40 9.84 16.54
CA THR A 2 12.23 10.36 15.42
C THR A 2 12.75 9.27 14.47
N GLY A 3 12.51 7.99 14.76
CA GLY A 3 12.96 6.86 13.95
C GLY A 3 11.93 6.36 12.95
N PRO A 4 12.34 5.49 11.98
CA PRO A 4 11.43 4.85 11.04
C PRO A 4 10.35 4.03 11.75
N LEU A 5 9.13 4.05 11.18
CA LEU A 5 8.02 3.22 11.65
C LEU A 5 8.19 1.77 11.21
N LEU A 6 8.54 1.56 9.94
CA LEU A 6 8.84 0.25 9.36
C LEU A 6 10.13 0.35 8.56
N GLU A 7 11.03 -0.60 8.76
CA GLU A 7 12.35 -0.61 8.17
C GLU A 7 12.73 -2.01 7.70
N ALA A 8 13.30 -2.11 6.52
CA ALA A 8 14.03 -3.25 6.00
C ALA A 8 15.52 -2.92 6.07
N VAL A 9 16.31 -3.79 6.70
CA VAL A 9 17.77 -3.65 6.86
C VAL A 9 18.43 -4.79 6.15
N ASP A 10 19.15 -4.49 5.09
CA ASP A 10 19.98 -5.43 4.31
C ASP A 10 19.25 -6.70 3.88
N LEU A 11 17.99 -6.57 3.44
CA LEU A 11 17.19 -7.72 3.03
C LEU A 11 17.76 -8.37 1.77
N THR A 12 17.96 -9.67 1.86
CA THR A 12 18.29 -10.53 0.71
C THR A 12 17.15 -11.51 0.47
N LYS A 13 16.81 -11.74 -0.79
CA LYS A 13 15.83 -12.76 -1.18
C LYS A 13 16.29 -13.50 -2.41
N THR A 14 16.37 -14.81 -2.32
CA THR A 14 16.78 -15.71 -3.40
C THR A 14 15.65 -16.67 -3.75
N TYR A 15 15.39 -16.87 -5.02
CA TYR A 15 14.49 -17.87 -5.58
C TYR A 15 15.30 -18.82 -6.49
N GLY A 16 15.69 -19.97 -5.96
CA GLY A 16 16.62 -20.86 -6.65
C GLY A 16 17.96 -20.17 -6.95
N SER A 17 18.29 -19.97 -8.22
CA SER A 17 19.49 -19.26 -8.66
C SER A 17 19.31 -17.74 -8.83
N VAL A 18 18.09 -17.23 -8.70
CA VAL A 18 17.79 -15.82 -8.92
C VAL A 18 17.80 -15.07 -7.60
N GLU A 19 18.72 -14.14 -7.45
CA GLU A 19 18.80 -13.22 -6.30
C GLU A 19 17.97 -11.96 -6.60
N ALA A 20 16.74 -11.94 -6.09
CA ALA A 20 15.77 -10.87 -6.33
C ALA A 20 16.00 -9.62 -5.46
N LEU A 21 16.56 -9.80 -4.24
CA LEU A 21 17.04 -8.73 -3.38
C LEU A 21 18.48 -9.01 -2.95
N ARG A 22 19.29 -7.96 -2.98
CA ARG A 22 20.75 -8.01 -2.74
C ARG A 22 21.13 -6.96 -1.70
N SER A 23 20.88 -7.24 -0.42
CA SER A 23 21.11 -6.28 0.67
C SER A 23 20.29 -4.99 0.49
N ALA A 24 18.99 -5.15 0.17
CA ALA A 24 18.11 -4.01 -0.03
C ALA A 24 17.68 -3.44 1.32
N SER A 25 17.90 -2.13 1.52
CA SER A 25 17.43 -1.41 2.70
C SER A 25 16.36 -0.38 2.30
N PHE A 26 15.32 -0.27 3.12
CA PHE A 26 14.17 0.62 2.90
C PHE A 26 13.61 1.07 4.24
N SER A 27 13.05 2.27 4.30
CA SER A 27 12.39 2.75 5.51
C SER A 27 11.21 3.64 5.19
N VAL A 28 10.22 3.69 6.09
CA VAL A 28 9.11 4.64 6.03
C VAL A 28 8.76 5.16 7.43
N HIS A 29 8.40 6.44 7.54
CA HIS A 29 7.98 7.09 8.77
C HIS A 29 6.45 7.22 8.83
N ALA A 30 5.91 7.38 10.03
CA ALA A 30 4.49 7.65 10.21
C ALA A 30 4.11 8.99 9.53
N GLY A 31 2.97 9.01 8.81
CA GLY A 31 2.52 10.20 8.08
C GLY A 31 3.43 10.60 6.92
N GLU A 32 4.10 9.63 6.29
CA GLU A 32 4.98 9.83 5.13
C GLU A 32 4.46 9.01 3.94
N VAL A 33 4.50 9.59 2.74
CA VAL A 33 4.34 8.86 1.48
C VAL A 33 5.73 8.61 0.89
N VAL A 34 6.15 7.36 0.84
CA VAL A 34 7.40 6.96 0.19
C VAL A 34 7.09 6.21 -1.11
N ALA A 35 7.53 6.73 -2.23
CA ALA A 35 7.45 5.99 -3.48
C ALA A 35 8.64 5.03 -3.61
N LEU A 36 8.35 3.81 -4.03
CA LEU A 36 9.34 2.80 -4.40
C LEU A 36 9.30 2.61 -5.92
N VAL A 37 10.30 3.14 -6.61
CA VAL A 37 10.40 3.13 -8.07
C VAL A 37 11.56 2.26 -8.54
N GLY A 38 11.58 1.91 -9.83
CA GLY A 38 12.60 1.08 -10.44
C GLY A 38 12.02 0.29 -11.61
N ASP A 39 12.89 -0.27 -12.46
CA ASP A 39 12.48 -1.07 -13.61
C ASP A 39 11.77 -2.37 -13.23
N ASN A 40 11.18 -3.02 -14.24
CA ASN A 40 10.65 -4.37 -14.08
C ASN A 40 11.80 -5.32 -13.70
N GLY A 41 11.57 -6.14 -12.66
CA GLY A 41 12.61 -7.03 -12.11
C GLY A 41 13.59 -6.35 -11.15
N ALA A 42 13.44 -5.05 -10.84
CA ALA A 42 14.30 -4.35 -9.86
C ALA A 42 14.20 -4.89 -8.42
N GLY A 43 13.17 -5.71 -8.10
CA GLY A 43 12.97 -6.28 -6.78
C GLY A 43 11.87 -5.61 -5.95
N LYS A 44 11.16 -4.60 -6.48
CA LYS A 44 10.14 -3.81 -5.75
C LYS A 44 9.07 -4.69 -5.09
N SER A 45 8.38 -5.51 -5.88
CA SER A 45 7.32 -6.39 -5.37
C SER A 45 7.85 -7.44 -4.40
N THR A 46 9.09 -7.91 -4.58
CA THR A 46 9.74 -8.83 -3.64
C THR A 46 10.01 -8.15 -2.30
N LEU A 47 10.52 -6.91 -2.31
CA LEU A 47 10.75 -6.13 -1.10
C LEU A 47 9.43 -5.92 -0.33
N VAL A 48 8.38 -5.46 -1.03
CA VAL A 48 7.05 -5.28 -0.43
C VAL A 48 6.48 -6.58 0.11
N LYS A 49 6.58 -7.70 -0.62
CA LYS A 49 6.13 -9.00 -0.14
C LYS A 49 6.84 -9.44 1.15
N CYS A 50 8.15 -9.19 1.26
CA CYS A 50 8.89 -9.45 2.49
C CYS A 50 8.40 -8.56 3.64
N MET A 51 8.26 -7.26 3.41
CA MET A 51 7.81 -6.31 4.43
C MET A 51 6.33 -6.44 4.80
N ALA A 52 5.52 -7.08 3.94
CA ALA A 52 4.11 -7.40 4.19
C ALA A 52 3.90 -8.83 4.74
N GLY A 53 4.96 -9.60 4.95
CA GLY A 53 4.90 -10.96 5.48
C GLY A 53 4.36 -12.00 4.50
N ALA A 54 4.22 -11.66 3.21
CA ALA A 54 3.81 -12.61 2.17
C ALA A 54 4.96 -13.53 1.73
N GLU A 55 6.20 -13.08 1.90
CA GLU A 55 7.43 -13.81 1.62
C GLU A 55 8.41 -13.65 2.78
N GLN A 56 9.21 -14.69 3.05
CA GLN A 56 10.29 -14.57 4.04
C GLN A 56 11.57 -14.13 3.34
N PRO A 57 12.30 -13.13 3.86
CA PRO A 57 13.64 -12.84 3.38
C PRO A 57 14.57 -14.03 3.60
N THR A 58 15.60 -14.18 2.77
CA THR A 58 16.67 -15.18 2.96
C THR A 58 17.61 -14.74 4.07
N SER A 59 17.89 -13.45 4.15
CA SER A 59 18.67 -12.81 5.22
C SER A 59 18.29 -11.34 5.38
N GLY A 60 18.86 -10.68 6.38
CA GLY A 60 18.52 -9.31 6.75
C GLY A 60 17.43 -9.26 7.82
N THR A 61 17.01 -8.05 8.19
CA THR A 61 16.11 -7.84 9.32
C THR A 61 15.00 -6.86 8.94
N ILE A 62 13.77 -7.12 9.42
CA ILE A 62 12.67 -6.17 9.37
C ILE A 62 12.46 -5.61 10.78
N ARG A 63 12.37 -4.29 10.89
CA ARG A 63 12.09 -3.59 12.14
C ARG A 63 10.78 -2.84 12.08
N PHE A 64 10.03 -2.92 13.15
CA PHE A 64 8.82 -2.14 13.35
C PHE A 64 8.97 -1.33 14.65
N GLU A 65 8.87 -0.01 14.57
CA GLU A 65 9.12 0.92 15.69
C GLU A 65 10.49 0.67 16.39
N GLY A 66 11.52 0.41 15.57
CA GLY A 66 12.88 0.16 16.03
C GLY A 66 13.12 -1.22 16.65
N ARG A 67 12.11 -2.12 16.66
CA ARG A 67 12.24 -3.49 17.19
C ARG A 67 12.26 -4.49 16.04
N ASP A 68 13.15 -5.45 16.12
CA ASP A 68 13.19 -6.55 15.16
C ASP A 68 11.89 -7.35 15.23
N VAL A 69 11.26 -7.56 14.08
CA VAL A 69 10.02 -8.32 13.96
C VAL A 69 10.14 -9.40 12.90
N ARG A 70 9.47 -10.52 13.14
CA ARG A 70 9.35 -11.58 12.16
C ARG A 70 7.94 -11.58 11.59
N LEU A 71 7.81 -11.19 10.33
CA LEU A 71 6.54 -11.16 9.59
C LEU A 71 6.38 -12.47 8.81
N ASP A 72 6.03 -13.55 9.49
CA ASP A 72 5.95 -14.90 8.91
C ASP A 72 4.62 -15.17 8.15
N SER A 73 3.71 -14.21 8.17
CA SER A 73 2.46 -14.24 7.39
C SER A 73 1.87 -12.85 7.20
N PRO A 74 1.01 -12.63 6.17
CA PRO A 74 0.24 -11.39 6.03
C PRO A 74 -0.65 -11.11 7.26
N THR A 75 -1.08 -12.16 7.98
CA THR A 75 -1.83 -12.01 9.23
C THR A 75 -0.97 -11.43 10.35
N ALA A 76 0.31 -11.79 10.43
CA ALA A 76 1.25 -11.20 11.38
C ALA A 76 1.47 -9.71 11.09
N ALA A 77 1.63 -9.34 9.82
CA ALA A 77 1.76 -7.94 9.39
C ALA A 77 0.49 -7.12 9.73
N ARG A 78 -0.70 -7.67 9.47
CA ARG A 78 -1.97 -7.02 9.81
C ARG A 78 -2.14 -6.76 11.31
N ARG A 79 -1.65 -7.64 12.16
CA ARG A 79 -1.68 -7.42 13.63
C ARG A 79 -0.86 -6.21 14.06
N LEU A 80 0.15 -5.83 13.28
CA LEU A 80 0.94 -4.62 13.47
C LEU A 80 0.33 -3.39 12.76
N GLY A 81 -0.84 -3.54 12.13
CA GLY A 81 -1.49 -2.46 11.37
C GLY A 81 -0.90 -2.23 9.98
N ILE A 82 -0.20 -3.21 9.43
CA ILE A 82 0.38 -3.19 8.09
C ILE A 82 -0.60 -3.86 7.12
N GLU A 83 -1.08 -3.13 6.12
CA GLU A 83 -1.99 -3.63 5.08
C GLU A 83 -1.36 -3.50 3.69
N THR A 84 -1.84 -4.30 2.74
CA THR A 84 -1.34 -4.28 1.35
C THR A 84 -2.50 -4.23 0.36
N VAL A 85 -2.44 -3.27 -0.56
CA VAL A 85 -3.27 -3.17 -1.76
C VAL A 85 -2.50 -3.82 -2.90
N TYR A 86 -2.94 -4.98 -3.36
CA TYR A 86 -2.34 -5.61 -4.53
C TYR A 86 -2.95 -5.06 -5.81
N GLN A 87 -2.22 -5.17 -6.92
CA GLN A 87 -2.63 -4.74 -8.25
C GLN A 87 -3.97 -5.36 -8.70
N ASP A 88 -4.21 -6.63 -8.37
CA ASP A 88 -5.51 -7.26 -8.59
C ASP A 88 -6.50 -6.78 -7.53
N LEU A 89 -7.55 -6.08 -8.00
CA LEU A 89 -8.65 -5.63 -7.16
C LEU A 89 -9.36 -6.83 -6.54
N ALA A 90 -9.00 -7.18 -5.32
CA ALA A 90 -9.65 -8.27 -4.59
C ALA A 90 -11.05 -7.83 -4.10
N VAL A 91 -11.94 -7.44 -5.02
CA VAL A 91 -13.32 -7.10 -4.73
C VAL A 91 -14.27 -8.18 -5.25
N ALA A 92 -15.33 -8.45 -4.50
CA ALA A 92 -16.42 -9.34 -4.90
C ALA A 92 -17.46 -8.52 -5.68
N PRO A 93 -17.57 -8.68 -7.02
CA PRO A 93 -18.39 -7.81 -7.86
C PRO A 93 -19.89 -7.92 -7.56
N GLU A 94 -20.35 -9.04 -7.01
CA GLU A 94 -21.74 -9.30 -6.65
C GLU A 94 -22.15 -8.65 -5.31
N LEU A 95 -21.20 -8.26 -4.48
CA LEU A 95 -21.45 -7.63 -3.19
C LEU A 95 -21.49 -6.10 -3.33
N ASP A 96 -22.26 -5.46 -2.45
CA ASP A 96 -22.28 -4.02 -2.32
C ASP A 96 -20.97 -3.47 -1.72
N PRO A 97 -20.67 -2.15 -1.82
CA PRO A 97 -19.45 -1.55 -1.28
C PRO A 97 -19.26 -1.80 0.21
N ALA A 98 -20.33 -1.78 1.00
CA ALA A 98 -20.25 -2.03 2.44
C ALA A 98 -19.87 -3.48 2.76
N ALA A 99 -20.48 -4.44 2.07
CA ALA A 99 -20.13 -5.85 2.22
C ALA A 99 -18.68 -6.12 1.77
N ASN A 100 -18.24 -5.49 0.69
CA ASN A 100 -16.84 -5.57 0.24
C ASN A 100 -15.86 -5.00 1.27
N LEU A 101 -16.18 -3.84 1.87
CA LEU A 101 -15.33 -3.21 2.89
C LEU A 101 -15.13 -4.13 4.09
N PHE A 102 -16.19 -4.80 4.52
CA PHE A 102 -16.18 -5.66 5.71
C PHE A 102 -15.92 -7.16 5.42
N LEU A 103 -15.60 -7.54 4.18
CA LEU A 103 -15.35 -8.93 3.82
C LEU A 103 -14.22 -9.55 4.65
N GLY A 104 -14.54 -10.59 5.45
CA GLY A 104 -13.64 -11.20 6.42
C GLY A 104 -13.48 -10.45 7.75
N ARG A 105 -14.24 -9.34 7.94
CA ARG A 105 -14.26 -8.51 9.14
C ARG A 105 -15.69 -8.06 9.47
N GLU A 106 -16.67 -8.90 9.16
CA GLU A 106 -18.10 -8.60 9.26
C GLU A 106 -18.51 -8.25 10.68
N ILE A 107 -19.36 -7.23 10.82
CA ILE A 107 -19.97 -6.86 12.10
C ILE A 107 -21.13 -7.80 12.36
N ARG A 108 -21.06 -8.55 13.47
CA ARG A 108 -22.14 -9.44 13.90
C ARG A 108 -23.10 -8.69 14.80
N ARG A 109 -24.38 -9.10 14.78
CA ARG A 109 -25.40 -8.59 15.71
C ARG A 109 -25.02 -8.90 17.16
N PRO A 110 -25.37 -8.03 18.12
CA PRO A 110 -25.13 -8.32 19.53
C PRO A 110 -26.00 -9.50 20.02
N GLY A 111 -25.51 -10.18 21.07
CA GLY A 111 -26.22 -11.24 21.75
C GLY A 111 -26.30 -12.56 20.97
N LEU A 112 -27.36 -13.33 21.22
CA LEU A 112 -27.55 -14.69 20.68
C LEU A 112 -27.58 -14.73 19.14
N LEU A 113 -28.14 -13.70 18.49
CA LEU A 113 -28.22 -13.61 17.04
C LEU A 113 -26.81 -13.51 16.40
N GLY A 114 -25.90 -12.78 17.03
CA GLY A 114 -24.52 -12.72 16.58
C GLY A 114 -23.75 -14.02 16.82
N ALA A 115 -24.04 -14.72 17.91
CA ALA A 115 -23.47 -16.03 18.16
C ALA A 115 -23.92 -17.09 17.12
N LEU A 116 -25.13 -16.92 16.55
CA LEU A 116 -25.64 -17.70 15.42
C LEU A 116 -25.12 -17.23 14.05
N GLY A 117 -24.15 -16.28 14.01
CA GLY A 117 -23.55 -15.80 12.77
C GLY A 117 -24.33 -14.71 12.03
N MET A 118 -25.41 -14.15 12.61
CA MET A 118 -26.17 -13.08 11.96
C MET A 118 -25.39 -11.77 11.90
N LEU A 119 -25.28 -11.20 10.70
CA LEU A 119 -24.56 -9.97 10.44
C LEU A 119 -25.43 -8.73 10.74
N ASP A 120 -24.79 -7.66 11.25
CA ASP A 120 -25.40 -6.35 11.38
C ASP A 120 -25.13 -5.51 10.12
N LYS A 121 -25.89 -5.79 9.06
CA LYS A 121 -25.78 -5.09 7.78
C LYS A 121 -26.00 -3.58 7.91
N LYS A 122 -26.86 -3.13 8.85
CA LYS A 122 -27.13 -1.73 9.07
C LYS A 122 -25.90 -1.02 9.65
N ALA A 123 -25.27 -1.58 10.66
CA ALA A 123 -24.03 -1.06 11.24
C ALA A 123 -22.89 -1.06 10.21
N MET A 124 -22.75 -2.14 9.43
CA MET A 124 -21.75 -2.21 8.35
C MET A 124 -21.95 -1.09 7.31
N ARG A 125 -23.18 -0.86 6.84
CA ARG A 125 -23.47 0.21 5.87
C ARG A 125 -23.23 1.60 6.42
N SER A 126 -23.66 1.88 7.65
CA SER A 126 -23.46 3.16 8.30
C SER A 126 -21.95 3.48 8.40
N ARG A 127 -21.17 2.50 8.90
CA ARG A 127 -19.72 2.67 9.04
C ARG A 127 -19.00 2.75 7.69
N ALA A 128 -19.43 1.98 6.70
CA ALA A 128 -18.85 2.07 5.35
C ALA A 128 -19.11 3.45 4.73
N ALA A 129 -20.31 4.01 4.86
CA ALA A 129 -20.62 5.34 4.36
C ALA A 129 -19.75 6.42 5.04
N GLU A 130 -19.55 6.31 6.36
CA GLU A 130 -18.67 7.19 7.13
C GLU A 130 -17.22 7.11 6.65
N GLU A 131 -16.67 5.90 6.50
CA GLU A 131 -15.28 5.68 6.05
C GLU A 131 -15.07 6.13 4.59
N PHE A 132 -16.00 5.83 3.68
CA PHE A 132 -15.93 6.33 2.31
C PHE A 132 -16.00 7.85 2.26
N GLY A 133 -16.86 8.46 3.10
CA GLY A 133 -16.94 9.93 3.25
C GLY A 133 -15.63 10.53 3.76
N ARG A 134 -15.03 9.94 4.80
CA ARG A 134 -13.72 10.37 5.35
C ARG A 134 -12.63 10.34 4.29
N LEU A 135 -12.58 9.27 3.51
CA LEU A 135 -11.60 9.11 2.42
C LEU A 135 -11.94 9.91 1.15
N GLY A 136 -13.10 10.57 1.10
CA GLY A 136 -13.55 11.33 -0.07
C GLY A 136 -13.93 10.46 -1.27
N VAL A 137 -14.27 9.20 -1.03
CA VAL A 137 -14.73 8.27 -2.06
C VAL A 137 -16.20 8.53 -2.37
N ALA A 138 -16.47 9.20 -3.49
CA ALA A 138 -17.83 9.46 -3.95
C ALA A 138 -18.39 8.24 -4.68
N LEU A 139 -19.41 7.61 -4.10
CA LEU A 139 -20.18 6.51 -4.70
C LEU A 139 -21.56 7.01 -5.07
N GLN A 140 -22.10 6.56 -6.21
CA GLN A 140 -23.49 6.86 -6.60
C GLN A 140 -24.49 6.19 -5.65
N SER A 141 -24.16 5.00 -5.18
CA SER A 141 -24.94 4.26 -4.19
C SER A 141 -24.03 3.29 -3.44
N ILE A 142 -24.30 3.09 -2.16
CA ILE A 142 -23.65 2.09 -1.31
C ILE A 142 -24.40 0.75 -1.31
N ASP A 143 -25.61 0.71 -1.91
CA ASP A 143 -26.52 -0.42 -1.86
C ASP A 143 -26.55 -1.27 -3.14
N VAL A 144 -25.78 -0.86 -4.17
CA VAL A 144 -25.70 -1.59 -5.45
C VAL A 144 -24.46 -2.48 -5.49
N PRO A 145 -24.50 -3.61 -6.21
CA PRO A 145 -23.30 -4.42 -6.41
C PRO A 145 -22.16 -3.65 -7.04
N ILE A 146 -20.93 -3.89 -6.58
CA ILE A 146 -19.73 -3.21 -7.12
C ILE A 146 -19.60 -3.41 -8.64
N GLY A 147 -20.02 -4.56 -9.16
CA GLY A 147 -20.01 -4.85 -10.60
C GLY A 147 -20.76 -3.82 -11.45
N SER A 148 -21.78 -3.16 -10.89
CA SER A 148 -22.55 -2.10 -11.58
C SER A 148 -21.91 -0.72 -11.50
N LEU A 149 -20.88 -0.53 -10.68
CA LEU A 149 -20.16 0.73 -10.56
C LEU A 149 -19.22 0.95 -11.76
N SER A 150 -18.89 2.23 -12.04
CA SER A 150 -17.84 2.53 -13.03
C SER A 150 -16.49 1.96 -12.62
N GLY A 151 -15.58 1.72 -13.57
CA GLY A 151 -14.25 1.21 -13.31
C GLY A 151 -13.50 2.03 -12.24
N GLY A 152 -13.58 3.36 -12.33
CA GLY A 152 -12.96 4.26 -11.36
C GLY A 152 -13.60 4.17 -9.96
N GLN A 153 -14.93 4.00 -9.86
CA GLN A 153 -15.59 3.79 -8.57
C GLN A 153 -15.21 2.45 -7.96
N ARG A 154 -15.14 1.37 -8.76
CA ARG A 154 -14.64 0.07 -8.29
C ARG A 154 -13.23 0.17 -7.71
N GLN A 155 -12.33 0.86 -8.43
CA GLN A 155 -10.96 1.09 -7.97
C GLN A 155 -10.94 1.87 -6.66
N SER A 156 -11.72 2.95 -6.55
CA SER A 156 -11.80 3.74 -5.32
C SER A 156 -12.29 2.91 -4.13
N VAL A 157 -13.26 2.01 -4.33
CA VAL A 157 -13.72 1.09 -3.28
C VAL A 157 -12.62 0.09 -2.90
N ALA A 158 -11.88 -0.44 -3.86
CA ALA A 158 -10.79 -1.39 -3.59
C ALA A 158 -9.65 -0.75 -2.80
N VAL A 159 -9.25 0.47 -3.19
CA VAL A 159 -8.24 1.25 -2.45
C VAL A 159 -8.76 1.57 -1.05
N ALA A 160 -9.98 2.10 -0.92
CA ALA A 160 -10.57 2.42 0.37
C ALA A 160 -10.67 1.19 1.29
N ARG A 161 -11.06 0.03 0.76
CA ARG A 161 -11.12 -1.23 1.52
C ARG A 161 -9.80 -1.57 2.22
N SER A 162 -8.68 -1.38 1.54
CA SER A 162 -7.37 -1.70 2.10
C SER A 162 -6.90 -0.62 3.07
N VAL A 163 -7.19 0.63 2.76
CA VAL A 163 -6.80 1.80 3.55
C VAL A 163 -7.57 1.91 4.86
N VAL A 164 -8.88 1.62 4.86
CA VAL A 164 -9.74 1.69 6.07
C VAL A 164 -9.20 0.80 7.20
N TRP A 165 -8.54 -0.28 6.85
CA TRP A 165 -7.99 -1.21 7.84
C TRP A 165 -6.50 -0.98 8.15
N ALA A 166 -5.82 -0.15 7.35
CA ALA A 166 -4.45 0.25 7.63
C ALA A 166 -4.45 1.24 8.79
N SER A 167 -3.82 0.88 9.89
CA SER A 167 -3.70 1.77 11.05
C SER A 167 -2.30 2.36 11.21
N ARG A 168 -1.30 1.76 10.56
CA ARG A 168 0.10 2.15 10.68
C ARG A 168 0.80 2.29 9.34
N VAL A 169 0.77 1.26 8.49
CA VAL A 169 1.44 1.25 7.18
C VAL A 169 0.51 0.66 6.13
N VAL A 170 0.46 1.25 4.95
CA VAL A 170 -0.19 0.67 3.77
C VAL A 170 0.77 0.61 2.60
N PHE A 171 0.91 -0.58 2.01
CA PHE A 171 1.57 -0.77 0.72
C PHE A 171 0.53 -0.69 -0.40
N MET A 172 0.80 0.09 -1.44
CA MET A 172 -0.06 0.25 -2.61
C MET A 172 0.74 -0.06 -3.87
N ASP A 173 0.42 -1.19 -4.51
CA ASP A 173 1.09 -1.62 -5.74
C ASP A 173 0.24 -1.22 -6.95
N GLU A 174 0.72 -0.21 -7.70
CA GLU A 174 0.09 0.34 -8.90
C GLU A 174 -1.40 0.74 -8.70
N PRO A 175 -1.76 1.51 -7.66
CA PRO A 175 -3.16 1.76 -7.32
C PRO A 175 -3.92 2.56 -8.37
N THR A 176 -3.23 3.21 -9.28
CA THR A 176 -3.77 4.07 -10.35
C THR A 176 -3.71 3.44 -11.73
N ALA A 177 -3.20 2.19 -11.84
CA ALA A 177 -3.10 1.48 -13.11
C ALA A 177 -4.46 1.40 -13.84
N ALA A 178 -4.44 1.61 -15.15
CA ALA A 178 -5.63 1.55 -16.01
C ALA A 178 -6.76 2.56 -15.68
N LEU A 179 -6.47 3.61 -14.90
CA LEU A 179 -7.43 4.67 -14.58
C LEU A 179 -7.29 5.87 -15.53
N GLY A 180 -8.43 6.50 -15.85
CA GLY A 180 -8.45 7.81 -16.51
C GLY A 180 -8.00 8.92 -15.54
N VAL A 181 -7.67 10.09 -16.09
CA VAL A 181 -7.08 11.22 -15.35
C VAL A 181 -7.89 11.59 -14.09
N VAL A 182 -9.21 11.74 -14.22
CA VAL A 182 -10.08 12.15 -13.09
C VAL A 182 -10.12 11.09 -11.97
N GLN A 183 -10.16 9.82 -12.34
CA GLN A 183 -10.18 8.73 -11.37
C GLN A 183 -8.85 8.59 -10.65
N ARG A 184 -7.76 8.82 -11.36
CA ARG A 184 -6.40 8.80 -10.86
C ARG A 184 -6.21 9.86 -9.76
N GLU A 185 -6.60 11.11 -10.04
CA GLU A 185 -6.53 12.18 -9.04
C GLU A 185 -7.31 11.85 -7.75
N ARG A 186 -8.49 11.23 -7.87
CA ARG A 186 -9.25 10.79 -6.69
C ARG A 186 -8.49 9.77 -5.84
N VAL A 187 -7.77 8.83 -6.47
CA VAL A 187 -6.94 7.86 -5.74
C VAL A 187 -5.77 8.57 -5.07
N LEU A 188 -5.11 9.51 -5.76
CA LEU A 188 -4.04 10.31 -5.17
C LEU A 188 -4.53 11.15 -3.98
N ASP A 189 -5.75 11.69 -4.05
CA ASP A 189 -6.37 12.39 -2.92
C ASP A 189 -6.63 11.47 -1.72
N VAL A 190 -7.02 10.21 -1.97
CA VAL A 190 -7.13 9.20 -0.90
C VAL A 190 -5.76 8.96 -0.25
N ILE A 191 -4.70 8.82 -1.05
CA ILE A 191 -3.33 8.63 -0.54
C ILE A 191 -2.91 9.80 0.37
N ARG A 192 -3.14 11.05 -0.07
CA ARG A 192 -2.83 12.25 0.71
C ARG A 192 -3.58 12.26 2.06
N ARG A 193 -4.87 11.96 2.05
CA ARG A 193 -5.70 11.90 3.29
C ARG A 193 -5.20 10.84 4.26
N VAL A 194 -4.85 9.66 3.76
CA VAL A 194 -4.30 8.57 4.57
C VAL A 194 -2.99 8.97 5.23
N ARG A 195 -2.10 9.63 4.50
CA ARG A 195 -0.87 10.20 5.06
C ARG A 195 -1.19 11.25 6.13
N ASP A 196 -2.13 12.15 5.86
CA ASP A 196 -2.53 13.23 6.78
C ASP A 196 -3.18 12.69 8.07
N ASP A 197 -3.82 11.51 8.00
CA ASP A 197 -4.29 10.74 9.16
C ASP A 197 -3.14 10.06 9.94
N GLY A 198 -1.88 10.27 9.55
CA GLY A 198 -0.68 9.73 10.22
C GLY A 198 -0.27 8.32 9.81
N VAL A 199 -0.93 7.72 8.82
CA VAL A 199 -0.57 6.40 8.29
C VAL A 199 0.60 6.54 7.31
N ALA A 200 1.58 5.67 7.41
CA ALA A 200 2.67 5.58 6.43
C ALA A 200 2.17 4.93 5.13
N VAL A 201 2.48 5.53 3.99
CA VAL A 201 2.10 5.00 2.68
C VAL A 201 3.35 4.63 1.88
N VAL A 202 3.43 3.40 1.41
CA VAL A 202 4.46 2.97 0.46
C VAL A 202 3.79 2.77 -0.90
N LEU A 203 4.10 3.66 -1.84
CA LEU A 203 3.52 3.69 -3.18
C LEU A 203 4.48 3.07 -4.19
N ILE A 204 4.07 1.99 -4.84
CA ILE A 204 4.76 1.48 -6.04
C ILE A 204 4.01 2.02 -7.24
N SER A 205 4.71 2.74 -8.10
CA SER A 205 4.17 3.22 -9.37
C SER A 205 5.29 3.39 -10.40
N HIS A 206 4.94 3.17 -11.66
CA HIS A 206 5.79 3.48 -12.81
C HIS A 206 5.45 4.85 -13.43
N ASN A 207 4.42 5.53 -12.93
CA ASN A 207 4.02 6.86 -13.39
C ASN A 207 4.77 7.95 -12.59
N MET A 208 5.92 8.37 -13.09
CA MET A 208 6.78 9.33 -12.40
C MET A 208 6.11 10.68 -12.10
N PRO A 209 5.27 11.26 -12.97
CA PRO A 209 4.48 12.46 -12.63
C PRO A 209 3.61 12.28 -11.37
N GLU A 210 2.95 11.13 -11.21
CA GLU A 210 2.16 10.83 -9.99
C GLU A 210 3.07 10.70 -8.77
N VAL A 211 4.16 9.94 -8.90
CA VAL A 211 5.16 9.76 -7.85
C VAL A 211 5.64 11.11 -7.33
N LEU A 212 6.05 12.01 -8.22
CA LEU A 212 6.50 13.36 -7.86
C LEU A 212 5.40 14.21 -7.22
N SER A 213 4.13 14.00 -7.59
CA SER A 213 3.00 14.82 -7.12
C SER A 213 2.49 14.46 -5.73
N VAL A 214 2.69 13.21 -5.27
CA VAL A 214 2.06 12.70 -4.05
C VAL A 214 3.05 12.24 -2.99
N SER A 215 4.29 11.95 -3.37
CA SER A 215 5.30 11.41 -2.44
C SER A 215 6.03 12.53 -1.68
N ASP A 216 6.46 12.22 -0.48
CA ASP A 216 7.40 13.04 0.29
C ASP A 216 8.85 12.64 -0.04
N ARG A 217 9.07 11.34 -0.24
CA ARG A 217 10.38 10.75 -0.53
C ARG A 217 10.25 9.64 -1.57
N ILE A 218 11.30 9.46 -2.37
CA ILE A 218 11.37 8.47 -3.44
C ILE A 218 12.61 7.61 -3.23
N GLU A 219 12.42 6.30 -3.19
CA GLU A 219 13.48 5.30 -3.12
C GLU A 219 13.57 4.59 -4.48
N VAL A 220 14.75 4.56 -5.06
CA VAL A 220 14.98 3.91 -6.35
C VAL A 220 15.63 2.55 -6.13
N LEU A 221 14.94 1.51 -6.59
CA LEU A 221 15.46 0.14 -6.57
C LEU A 221 15.98 -0.24 -7.96
N ARG A 222 17.16 -0.85 -8.03
CA ARG A 222 17.75 -1.38 -9.25
C ARG A 222 18.51 -2.66 -8.97
N LEU A 223 18.24 -3.73 -9.75
CA LEU A 223 18.92 -5.03 -9.62
C LEU A 223 18.95 -5.57 -8.18
N GLY A 224 17.85 -5.40 -7.44
CA GLY A 224 17.71 -5.89 -6.07
C GLY A 224 18.37 -5.03 -4.99
N ARG A 225 18.86 -3.83 -5.33
CA ARG A 225 19.51 -2.89 -4.39
C ARG A 225 18.83 -1.52 -4.44
N ARG A 226 18.83 -0.80 -3.33
CA ARG A 226 18.53 0.64 -3.35
C ARG A 226 19.75 1.36 -3.93
N VAL A 227 19.55 2.14 -4.99
CA VAL A 227 20.62 2.86 -5.69
C VAL A 227 20.53 4.38 -5.52
N ALA A 228 19.36 4.90 -5.12
CA ALA A 228 19.20 6.31 -4.86
C ALA A 228 18.02 6.57 -3.91
N ARG A 229 18.06 7.73 -3.25
CA ARG A 229 17.01 8.29 -2.42
C ARG A 229 16.87 9.77 -2.74
N PHE A 230 15.64 10.24 -2.98
CA PHE A 230 15.35 11.63 -3.27
C PHE A 230 14.25 12.16 -2.36
N THR A 231 14.33 13.43 -1.99
CA THR A 231 13.17 14.18 -1.54
C THR A 231 12.33 14.51 -2.76
N ALA A 232 11.04 14.17 -2.77
CA ALA A 232 10.21 14.32 -3.98
C ALA A 232 10.13 15.78 -4.48
N ARG A 233 10.21 16.76 -3.54
CA ARG A 233 10.21 18.20 -3.86
C ARG A 233 11.39 18.63 -4.72
N ASP A 234 12.56 18.00 -4.53
CA ASP A 234 13.81 18.40 -5.13
C ASP A 234 14.17 17.51 -6.33
N ALA A 235 13.47 16.39 -6.50
CA ALA A 235 13.73 15.42 -7.56
C ALA A 235 13.11 15.85 -8.90
N THR A 236 13.82 15.61 -9.97
CA THR A 236 13.32 15.75 -11.34
C THR A 236 13.03 14.40 -11.98
N LEU A 237 12.27 14.40 -13.06
CA LEU A 237 12.04 13.19 -13.85
C LEU A 237 13.38 12.60 -14.36
N GLU A 238 14.31 13.46 -14.76
CA GLU A 238 15.64 13.06 -15.26
C GLU A 238 16.45 12.35 -14.18
N ASP A 239 16.42 12.84 -12.94
CA ASP A 239 17.09 12.20 -11.79
C ASP A 239 16.57 10.79 -11.56
N LEU A 240 15.24 10.62 -11.57
CA LEU A 240 14.61 9.31 -11.35
C LEU A 240 14.97 8.33 -12.47
N VAL A 241 14.83 8.75 -13.73
CA VAL A 241 15.19 7.92 -14.87
C VAL A 241 16.68 7.61 -14.88
N GLY A 242 17.54 8.59 -14.58
CA GLY A 242 18.99 8.41 -14.48
C GLY A 242 19.37 7.37 -13.42
N ALA A 243 18.75 7.42 -12.23
CA ALA A 243 18.97 6.44 -11.18
C ALA A 243 18.44 5.05 -11.55
N MET A 244 17.25 4.95 -12.16
CA MET A 244 16.66 3.68 -12.59
C MET A 244 17.51 2.98 -13.65
N THR A 245 18.04 3.73 -14.62
CA THR A 245 18.90 3.19 -15.70
C THR A 245 20.35 2.97 -15.26
N GLY A 246 20.77 3.58 -14.17
CA GLY A 246 22.14 3.54 -13.67
C GLY A 246 23.07 4.58 -14.31
N ALA A 247 22.51 5.58 -15.00
CA ALA A 247 23.26 6.74 -15.47
C ALA A 247 23.63 7.70 -14.34
N LEU A 248 22.86 7.68 -13.25
CA LEU A 248 23.08 8.46 -12.04
C LEU A 248 23.27 7.50 -10.87
N HIS A 249 24.42 7.56 -10.22
CA HIS A 249 24.71 6.86 -8.98
C HIS A 249 24.75 7.89 -7.84
N GLN A 250 23.89 7.75 -6.83
CA GLN A 250 24.10 8.39 -5.54
C GLN A 250 24.91 7.40 -4.70
N GLU A 251 26.11 7.81 -4.26
CA GLU A 251 26.84 7.05 -3.24
C GLU A 251 25.98 6.95 -1.97
N GLU A 252 25.97 5.77 -1.35
CA GLU A 252 25.21 5.53 -0.12
C GLU A 252 25.66 6.51 0.97
N ALA A 253 24.75 7.38 1.41
CA ALA A 253 24.89 8.18 2.61
C ALA A 253 24.15 7.50 3.77
#